data_fa5bb246094491e23b326770ec98829c
#
_entry.id   fa5bb246094491e23b326770ec98829c
#
_cell.length_a   1.000
_cell.length_b   1.000
_cell.length_c   1.000
_cell.angle_alpha   90.00
_cell.angle_beta   90.00
_cell.angle_gamma   90.00
#
_symmetry.space_group_name_H-M   'P 1'
#
loop_
_entity.id
_entity.type
_entity.pdbx_description
1 polymer ?
#
loop_
_entity_poly.entity_id
_entity_poly.type
_entity_poly.pdbx_seq_one_letter_code
_entity_poly.pdbx_strand_id
1 'polypeptide(L)'
;MSIGPLLISPVFSYGAIHYESILSTLTVKTWIVISLISGVAIGLAVLPSALVALLAGYFLGFLALPGVAVSYTIASLVGFQLARWMDHGAFTRTIAQLPTKQAVLAQQIREGVSTNQLGITTLSRLSPVMPFTMMNALLPLAGVSLRNYLLGGFLGTLPRILFLVWLGNQAQEIHALIQHDGDMTTQLLFAGMLLLTIAGTSYYAKRIFHQQLAKVPVRA
;
A
#
# COMPACT_ATOMS: atom_id res chain seq x y z
N MET A 1 -5.42 4.23 -12.41
CA MET A 1 -4.18 3.92 -11.67
C MET A 1 -3.34 5.18 -11.64
N SER A 2 -2.99 5.68 -10.47
CA SER A 2 -2.10 6.86 -10.38
C SER A 2 -0.68 6.44 -10.78
N ILE A 3 -0.15 7.02 -11.84
CA ILE A 3 1.20 6.79 -12.36
C ILE A 3 2.26 7.39 -11.40
N GLY A 4 1.86 8.37 -10.60
CA GLY A 4 2.74 9.08 -9.67
C GLY A 4 3.57 8.17 -8.74
N PRO A 5 2.98 7.24 -7.97
CA PRO A 5 3.75 6.35 -7.09
C PRO A 5 4.74 5.45 -7.81
N LEU A 6 4.46 5.07 -9.07
CA LEU A 6 5.36 4.23 -9.88
C LEU A 6 6.61 5.00 -10.35
N LEU A 7 6.48 6.29 -10.63
CA LEU A 7 7.61 7.13 -11.07
C LEU A 7 8.46 7.60 -9.88
N ILE A 8 7.83 7.84 -8.72
CA ILE A 8 8.51 8.34 -7.52
C ILE A 8 9.24 7.23 -6.77
N SER A 9 8.73 5.99 -6.83
CA SER A 9 9.32 4.84 -6.13
C SER A 9 10.80 4.61 -6.45
N PRO A 10 11.26 4.57 -7.72
CA PRO A 10 12.68 4.38 -8.04
C PRO A 10 13.56 5.52 -7.52
N VAL A 11 13.08 6.77 -7.62
CA VAL A 11 13.82 7.95 -7.15
C VAL A 11 13.99 7.91 -5.62
N PHE A 12 12.94 7.53 -4.90
CA PHE A 12 12.99 7.39 -3.45
C PHE A 12 13.89 6.25 -3.00
N SER A 13 13.84 5.10 -3.69
CA SER A 13 14.71 3.96 -3.40
C SER A 13 16.18 4.29 -3.66
N TYR A 14 16.47 4.95 -4.78
CA TYR A 14 17.82 5.41 -5.09
C TYR A 14 18.33 6.42 -4.06
N GLY A 15 17.51 7.39 -3.67
CA GLY A 15 17.84 8.34 -2.61
C GLY A 15 18.10 7.66 -1.27
N ALA A 16 17.28 6.69 -0.89
CA ALA A 16 17.45 5.96 0.37
C ALA A 16 18.79 5.20 0.41
N ILE A 17 19.19 4.56 -0.69
CA ILE A 17 20.46 3.85 -0.80
C ILE A 17 21.63 4.84 -0.82
N HIS A 18 21.51 5.93 -1.57
CA HIS A 18 22.59 6.94 -1.68
C HIS A 18 22.86 7.68 -0.36
N TYR A 19 21.82 7.90 0.45
CA TYR A 19 21.92 8.57 1.75
C TYR A 19 21.86 7.61 2.94
N GLU A 20 22.15 6.33 2.74
CA GLU A 20 22.07 5.29 3.78
C GLU A 20 22.88 5.65 5.02
N SER A 21 24.11 6.15 4.85
CA SER A 21 24.99 6.58 5.95
C SER A 21 24.38 7.72 6.78
N ILE A 22 23.62 8.61 6.17
CA ILE A 22 22.93 9.69 6.87
C ILE A 22 21.66 9.17 7.55
N LEU A 23 20.90 8.34 6.88
CA LEU A 23 19.62 7.79 7.39
C LEU A 23 19.86 6.87 8.60
N SER A 24 20.93 6.10 8.61
CA SER A 24 21.31 5.22 9.74
C SER A 24 21.73 5.98 11.01
N THR A 25 22.17 7.24 10.89
CA THR A 25 22.57 8.09 12.03
C THR A 25 21.43 8.93 12.59
N LEU A 26 20.24 8.88 11.98
CA LEU A 26 19.11 9.71 12.40
C LEU A 26 18.58 9.33 13.80
N THR A 27 18.32 10.35 14.59
CA THR A 27 17.72 10.20 15.92
C THR A 27 16.27 9.72 15.83
N VAL A 28 15.77 9.01 16.87
CA VAL A 28 14.38 8.57 16.98
C VAL A 28 13.39 9.72 16.76
N LYS A 29 13.70 10.93 17.25
CA LYS A 29 12.87 12.13 17.03
C LYS A 29 12.70 12.46 15.55
N THR A 30 13.79 12.36 14.77
CA THR A 30 13.75 12.60 13.32
C THR A 30 12.92 11.56 12.61
N TRP A 31 13.01 10.29 13.02
CA TRP A 31 12.18 9.21 12.47
C TRP A 31 10.69 9.40 12.76
N ILE A 32 10.31 9.96 13.92
CA ILE A 32 8.92 10.34 14.20
C ILE A 32 8.44 11.38 13.20
N VAL A 33 9.24 12.44 12.96
CA VAL A 33 8.88 13.49 11.98
C VAL A 33 8.75 12.91 10.57
N ILE A 34 9.69 12.06 10.15
CA ILE A 34 9.64 11.36 8.85
C ILE A 34 8.36 10.53 8.75
N SER A 35 7.98 9.81 9.81
CA SER A 35 6.76 9.01 9.85
C SER A 35 5.50 9.86 9.67
N LEU A 36 5.43 11.03 10.31
CA LEU A 36 4.30 11.95 10.19
C LEU A 36 4.19 12.51 8.75
N ILE A 37 5.30 12.99 8.20
CA ILE A 37 5.36 13.54 6.83
C ILE A 37 5.00 12.44 5.81
N SER A 38 5.55 11.24 5.98
CA SER A 38 5.26 10.09 5.12
C SER A 38 3.78 9.72 5.17
N GLY A 39 3.14 9.80 6.35
CA GLY A 39 1.71 9.56 6.50
C GLY A 39 0.87 10.52 5.66
N VAL A 40 1.19 11.81 5.68
CA VAL A 40 0.51 12.81 4.84
C VAL A 40 0.75 12.53 3.35
N ALA A 41 2.00 12.26 2.96
CA ALA A 41 2.37 12.00 1.57
C ALA A 41 1.70 10.72 1.01
N ILE A 42 1.57 9.66 1.83
CA ILE A 42 0.83 8.45 1.47
C ILE A 42 -0.66 8.77 1.32
N GLY A 43 -1.23 9.57 2.23
CA GLY A 43 -2.65 9.98 2.20
C GLY A 43 -3.01 10.78 0.95
N LEU A 44 -2.07 11.61 0.47
CA LEU A 44 -2.18 12.36 -0.79
C LEU A 44 -1.84 11.51 -2.04
N ALA A 45 -1.59 10.21 -1.87
CA ALA A 45 -1.21 9.30 -2.95
C ALA A 45 0.10 9.67 -3.69
N VAL A 46 0.99 10.43 -3.04
CA VAL A 46 2.32 10.78 -3.56
C VAL A 46 3.30 9.65 -3.34
N LEU A 47 3.32 9.06 -2.12
CA LEU A 47 4.23 7.96 -1.77
C LEU A 47 3.51 6.61 -1.73
N PRO A 48 4.14 5.53 -2.24
CA PRO A 48 3.62 4.18 -2.07
C PRO A 48 3.82 3.72 -0.62
N SER A 49 2.73 3.34 0.03
CA SER A 49 2.75 2.92 1.44
C SER A 49 3.67 1.72 1.72
N ALA A 50 3.75 0.77 0.76
CA ALA A 50 4.63 -0.39 0.89
C ALA A 50 6.11 -0.01 0.97
N LEU A 51 6.54 0.97 0.17
CA LEU A 51 7.92 1.45 0.16
C LEU A 51 8.30 2.05 1.51
N VAL A 52 7.42 2.87 2.10
CA VAL A 52 7.67 3.48 3.42
C VAL A 52 7.82 2.42 4.51
N ALA A 53 6.96 1.40 4.54
CA ALA A 53 7.05 0.32 5.52
C ALA A 53 8.33 -0.52 5.34
N LEU A 54 8.72 -0.80 4.11
CA LEU A 54 9.91 -1.58 3.78
C LEU A 54 11.19 -0.83 4.15
N LEU A 55 11.30 0.46 3.78
CA LEU A 55 12.46 1.29 4.14
C LEU A 55 12.56 1.51 5.65
N ALA A 56 11.43 1.78 6.31
CA ALA A 56 11.43 1.91 7.76
C ALA A 56 11.89 0.61 8.46
N GLY A 57 11.46 -0.55 7.95
CA GLY A 57 11.94 -1.86 8.41
C GLY A 57 13.43 -2.07 8.15
N TYR A 58 13.94 -1.62 7.01
CA TYR A 58 15.35 -1.69 6.67
C TYR A 58 16.23 -0.87 7.64
N PHE A 59 15.86 0.38 7.95
CA PHE A 59 16.68 1.25 8.79
C PHE A 59 16.48 1.06 10.29
N LEU A 60 15.29 0.69 10.74
CA LEU A 60 14.92 0.62 12.16
C LEU A 60 14.53 -0.79 12.62
N GLY A 61 14.47 -1.77 11.72
CA GLY A 61 13.96 -3.09 12.05
C GLY A 61 12.54 -3.02 12.62
N PHE A 62 12.26 -3.83 13.63
CA PHE A 62 10.95 -3.87 14.27
C PHE A 62 10.60 -2.61 15.09
N LEU A 63 11.57 -1.78 15.42
CA LEU A 63 11.32 -0.47 16.06
C LEU A 63 10.55 0.49 15.14
N ALA A 64 10.53 0.22 13.83
CA ALA A 64 9.72 0.98 12.86
C ALA A 64 8.21 0.80 13.04
N LEU A 65 7.75 -0.30 13.64
CA LEU A 65 6.32 -0.67 13.68
C LEU A 65 5.40 0.44 14.21
N PRO A 66 5.67 1.07 15.36
CA PRO A 66 4.82 2.15 15.85
C PRO A 66 4.76 3.34 14.88
N GLY A 67 5.91 3.76 14.33
CA GLY A 67 5.99 4.87 13.38
C GLY A 67 5.25 4.59 12.08
N VAL A 68 5.40 3.39 11.52
CA VAL A 68 4.70 2.96 10.31
C VAL A 68 3.19 2.87 10.57
N ALA A 69 2.76 2.31 11.71
CA ALA A 69 1.35 2.24 12.08
C ALA A 69 0.70 3.63 12.20
N VAL A 70 1.41 4.60 12.81
CA VAL A 70 0.99 6.00 12.86
C VAL A 70 0.91 6.60 11.46
N SER A 71 1.92 6.40 10.62
CA SER A 71 1.94 6.88 9.22
C SER A 71 0.72 6.38 8.43
N TYR A 72 0.40 5.09 8.53
CA TYR A 72 -0.76 4.51 7.84
C TYR A 72 -2.09 5.01 8.39
N THR A 73 -2.17 5.30 9.70
CA THR A 73 -3.36 5.88 10.30
C THR A 73 -3.57 7.32 9.83
N ILE A 74 -2.51 8.13 9.79
CA ILE A 74 -2.54 9.49 9.24
C ILE A 74 -2.90 9.46 7.76
N ALA A 75 -2.29 8.57 6.98
CA ALA A 75 -2.60 8.39 5.57
C ALA A 75 -4.07 8.05 5.34
N SER A 76 -4.63 7.18 6.18
CA SER A 76 -6.06 6.85 6.14
C SER A 76 -6.93 8.05 6.49
N LEU A 77 -6.56 8.82 7.51
CA LEU A 77 -7.30 10.02 7.90
C LEU A 77 -7.29 11.09 6.80
N VAL A 78 -6.11 11.39 6.25
CA VAL A 78 -5.94 12.36 5.14
C VAL A 78 -6.74 11.91 3.92
N GLY A 79 -6.60 10.64 3.52
CA GLY A 79 -7.33 10.09 2.38
C GLY A 79 -8.86 10.11 2.58
N PHE A 80 -9.33 9.81 3.80
CA PHE A 80 -10.74 9.88 4.16
C PHE A 80 -11.30 11.30 4.02
N GLN A 81 -10.60 12.28 4.60
CA GLN A 81 -11.03 13.68 4.55
C GLN A 81 -10.99 14.23 3.13
N LEU A 82 -9.93 13.92 2.39
CA LEU A 82 -9.79 14.34 0.99
C LEU A 82 -10.92 13.78 0.12
N ALA A 83 -11.22 12.49 0.25
CA ALA A 83 -12.29 11.85 -0.49
C ALA A 83 -13.66 12.49 -0.21
N ARG A 84 -13.96 12.75 1.06
CA ARG A 84 -15.22 13.42 1.45
C ARG A 84 -15.28 14.89 1.02
N TRP A 85 -14.16 15.59 1.10
CA TRP A 85 -14.08 16.98 0.68
C TRP A 85 -14.24 17.13 -0.84
N MET A 86 -13.65 16.24 -1.61
CA MET A 86 -13.76 16.27 -3.08
C MET A 86 -15.12 15.79 -3.60
N ASP A 87 -15.83 14.96 -2.86
CA ASP A 87 -17.07 14.34 -3.35
C ASP A 87 -18.19 15.36 -3.56
N HIS A 88 -18.34 16.36 -2.69
CA HIS A 88 -19.44 17.35 -2.75
C HIS A 88 -20.80 16.75 -3.14
N GLY A 89 -21.03 15.48 -2.81
CA GLY A 89 -22.24 14.72 -3.20
C GLY A 89 -22.24 14.21 -4.65
N ALA A 90 -21.12 14.31 -5.38
CA ALA A 90 -20.99 13.84 -6.76
C ALA A 90 -21.20 12.32 -6.85
N PHE A 91 -20.67 11.55 -5.91
CA PHE A 91 -20.82 10.10 -5.86
C PHE A 91 -22.29 9.69 -5.74
N THR A 92 -23.03 10.32 -4.85
CA THR A 92 -24.48 10.07 -4.69
C THR A 92 -25.27 10.46 -5.93
N ARG A 93 -24.94 11.60 -6.56
CA ARG A 93 -25.58 12.03 -7.81
C ARG A 93 -25.28 11.08 -8.96
N THR A 94 -24.05 10.61 -9.08
CA THR A 94 -23.65 9.64 -10.11
C THR A 94 -24.40 8.32 -9.95
N ILE A 95 -24.54 7.82 -8.72
CA ILE A 95 -25.35 6.60 -8.47
C ILE A 95 -26.81 6.82 -8.88
N ALA A 96 -27.39 7.98 -8.58
CA ALA A 96 -28.76 8.30 -8.94
C ALA A 96 -29.01 8.38 -10.47
N GLN A 97 -27.95 8.64 -11.25
CA GLN A 97 -28.01 8.69 -12.72
C GLN A 97 -27.74 7.34 -13.40
N LEU A 98 -27.37 6.31 -12.63
CA LEU A 98 -27.15 4.98 -13.20
C LEU A 98 -28.46 4.34 -13.68
N PRO A 99 -28.42 3.48 -14.72
CA PRO A 99 -29.57 2.65 -15.10
C PRO A 99 -30.13 1.87 -13.89
N THR A 100 -31.41 1.71 -13.81
CA THR A 100 -32.15 1.17 -12.65
C THR A 100 -31.48 -0.07 -12.01
N LYS A 101 -31.04 -1.03 -12.84
CA LYS A 101 -30.36 -2.25 -12.34
C LYS A 101 -29.06 -1.95 -11.63
N GLN A 102 -28.27 -1.01 -12.16
CA GLN A 102 -26.97 -0.63 -11.59
C GLN A 102 -27.15 0.24 -10.35
N ALA A 103 -28.15 1.11 -10.33
CA ALA A 103 -28.51 1.91 -9.17
C ALA A 103 -28.95 1.04 -7.98
N VAL A 104 -29.80 0.04 -8.22
CA VAL A 104 -30.23 -0.94 -7.20
C VAL A 104 -29.03 -1.72 -6.66
N LEU A 105 -28.13 -2.21 -7.52
CA LEU A 105 -26.93 -2.91 -7.08
C LEU A 105 -26.02 -2.02 -6.23
N ALA A 106 -25.78 -0.78 -6.66
CA ALA A 106 -24.98 0.18 -5.91
C ALA A 106 -25.59 0.49 -4.53
N GLN A 107 -26.92 0.58 -4.45
CA GLN A 107 -27.61 0.78 -3.20
C GLN A 107 -27.52 -0.44 -2.27
N GLN A 108 -27.68 -1.66 -2.80
CA GLN A 108 -27.50 -2.90 -2.04
C GLN A 108 -26.08 -3.04 -1.49
N ILE A 109 -25.07 -2.68 -2.29
CA ILE A 109 -23.66 -2.66 -1.82
C ILE A 109 -23.51 -1.65 -0.68
N ARG A 110 -24.09 -0.45 -0.80
CA ARG A 110 -24.03 0.58 0.24
C ARG A 110 -24.72 0.14 1.53
N GLU A 111 -25.87 -0.50 1.42
CA GLU A 111 -26.61 -1.07 2.55
C GLU A 111 -25.81 -2.20 3.21
N GLY A 112 -25.22 -3.12 2.42
CA GLY A 112 -24.33 -4.15 2.91
C GLY A 112 -23.12 -3.57 3.66
N VAL A 113 -22.52 -2.52 3.13
CA VAL A 113 -21.41 -1.80 3.79
C VAL A 113 -21.88 -1.18 5.10
N SER A 114 -23.11 -0.63 5.17
CA SER A 114 -23.62 0.03 6.37
C SER A 114 -23.88 -0.92 7.54
N THR A 115 -24.22 -2.18 7.26
CA THR A 115 -24.53 -3.19 8.30
C THR A 115 -23.29 -3.72 9.02
N ASN A 116 -22.16 -3.82 8.33
CA ASN A 116 -20.90 -4.31 8.94
C ASN A 116 -19.68 -3.51 8.49
N GLN A 117 -19.69 -2.21 8.77
CA GLN A 117 -18.66 -1.28 8.34
C GLN A 117 -17.26 -1.71 8.77
N LEU A 118 -17.09 -2.15 10.02
CA LEU A 118 -15.79 -2.54 10.57
C LEU A 118 -15.26 -3.80 9.86
N GLY A 119 -16.07 -4.84 9.73
CA GLY A 119 -15.68 -6.08 9.08
C GLY A 119 -15.31 -5.88 7.62
N ILE A 120 -16.14 -5.15 6.87
CA ILE A 120 -15.89 -4.87 5.45
C ILE A 120 -14.63 -4.03 5.28
N THR A 121 -14.41 -3.01 6.13
CA THR A 121 -13.19 -2.21 6.09
C THR A 121 -11.96 -3.07 6.37
N THR A 122 -12.01 -3.91 7.40
CA THR A 122 -10.89 -4.80 7.76
C THR A 122 -10.57 -5.78 6.62
N LEU A 123 -11.57 -6.46 6.09
CA LEU A 123 -11.37 -7.43 5.00
C LEU A 123 -10.90 -6.79 3.71
N SER A 124 -11.42 -5.60 3.37
CA SER A 124 -10.98 -4.87 2.18
C SER A 124 -9.52 -4.43 2.26
N ARG A 125 -9.03 -4.11 3.46
CA ARG A 125 -7.64 -3.75 3.71
C ARG A 125 -6.70 -4.95 3.77
N LEU A 126 -7.21 -6.08 4.23
CA LEU A 126 -6.47 -7.35 4.26
C LEU A 126 -6.25 -7.90 2.85
N SER A 127 -7.22 -7.66 1.95
CA SER A 127 -7.14 -8.13 0.57
C SER A 127 -6.06 -7.39 -0.23
N PRO A 128 -5.13 -8.09 -0.89
CA PRO A 128 -4.10 -7.47 -1.73
C PRO A 128 -4.64 -6.97 -3.09
N VAL A 129 -5.91 -7.27 -3.41
CA VAL A 129 -6.49 -7.01 -4.72
C VAL A 129 -6.62 -5.52 -5.02
N MET A 130 -6.92 -4.71 -3.99
CA MET A 130 -7.15 -3.29 -4.18
C MET A 130 -6.03 -2.44 -3.58
N PRO A 131 -5.51 -1.43 -4.34
CA PRO A 131 -4.51 -0.51 -3.84
C PRO A 131 -5.00 0.26 -2.60
N PHE A 132 -4.08 0.52 -1.65
CA PHE A 132 -4.37 1.26 -0.43
C PHE A 132 -5.04 2.61 -0.69
N THR A 133 -4.55 3.38 -1.66
CA THR A 133 -5.08 4.68 -2.05
C THR A 133 -6.50 4.62 -2.61
N MET A 134 -6.84 3.55 -3.35
CA MET A 134 -8.19 3.34 -3.86
C MET A 134 -9.19 3.08 -2.73
N MET A 135 -8.80 2.29 -1.71
CA MET A 135 -9.63 2.06 -0.53
C MET A 135 -9.80 3.33 0.31
N ASN A 136 -8.79 4.22 0.33
CA ASN A 136 -8.89 5.52 0.98
C ASN A 136 -9.97 6.43 0.36
N ALA A 137 -10.27 6.25 -0.91
CA ALA A 137 -11.34 6.98 -1.58
C ALA A 137 -12.70 6.26 -1.50
N LEU A 138 -12.75 4.98 -1.83
CA LEU A 138 -14.01 4.25 -1.99
C LEU A 138 -14.79 4.05 -0.69
N LEU A 139 -14.13 3.67 0.40
CA LEU A 139 -14.81 3.38 1.67
C LEU A 139 -15.50 4.61 2.29
N PRO A 140 -14.87 5.81 2.33
CA PRO A 140 -15.54 7.03 2.77
C PRO A 140 -16.75 7.39 1.91
N LEU A 141 -16.66 7.22 0.59
CA LEU A 141 -17.74 7.49 -0.37
C LEU A 141 -18.87 6.50 -0.24
N ALA A 142 -18.58 5.24 0.11
CA ALA A 142 -19.59 4.23 0.41
C ALA A 142 -20.35 4.48 1.73
N GLY A 143 -19.97 5.52 2.50
CA GLY A 143 -20.67 5.92 3.72
C GLY A 143 -20.14 5.28 5.00
N VAL A 144 -18.94 4.70 4.98
CA VAL A 144 -18.29 4.18 6.19
C VAL A 144 -17.99 5.33 7.14
N SER A 145 -18.32 5.15 8.43
CA SER A 145 -18.02 6.13 9.47
C SER A 145 -16.51 6.21 9.74
N LEU A 146 -15.99 7.39 10.09
CA LEU A 146 -14.57 7.61 10.34
C LEU A 146 -14.01 6.63 11.38
N ARG A 147 -14.76 6.37 12.46
CA ARG A 147 -14.35 5.45 13.52
C ARG A 147 -14.15 4.03 12.99
N ASN A 148 -15.14 3.47 12.30
CA ASN A 148 -15.06 2.12 11.75
C ASN A 148 -14.02 2.03 10.63
N TYR A 149 -13.86 3.10 9.87
CA TYR A 149 -12.84 3.20 8.85
C TYR A 149 -11.42 3.17 9.42
N LEU A 150 -11.13 3.94 10.48
CA LEU A 150 -9.81 3.95 11.12
C LEU A 150 -9.53 2.65 11.86
N LEU A 151 -10.48 2.14 12.66
CA LEU A 151 -10.31 0.90 13.40
C LEU A 151 -10.17 -0.32 12.46
N GLY A 152 -11.10 -0.48 11.52
CA GLY A 152 -11.03 -1.56 10.55
C GLY A 152 -9.83 -1.42 9.62
N GLY A 153 -9.48 -0.19 9.25
CA GLY A 153 -8.30 0.13 8.48
C GLY A 153 -7.02 -0.28 9.19
N PHE A 154 -6.87 0.08 10.46
CA PHE A 154 -5.73 -0.30 11.29
C PHE A 154 -5.61 -1.83 11.41
N LEU A 155 -6.68 -2.51 11.84
CA LEU A 155 -6.69 -3.97 11.99
C LEU A 155 -6.38 -4.70 10.68
N GLY A 156 -6.97 -4.26 9.56
CA GLY A 156 -6.77 -4.90 8.27
C GLY A 156 -5.40 -4.65 7.65
N THR A 157 -4.70 -3.55 8.01
CA THR A 157 -3.36 -3.26 7.49
C THR A 157 -2.24 -3.83 8.35
N LEU A 158 -2.49 -4.19 9.61
CA LEU A 158 -1.49 -4.72 10.53
C LEU A 158 -0.69 -5.90 9.97
N PRO A 159 -1.29 -6.98 9.44
CA PRO A 159 -0.53 -8.12 8.92
C PRO A 159 0.42 -7.70 7.79
N ARG A 160 -0.04 -6.80 6.91
CA ARG A 160 0.77 -6.26 5.82
C ARG A 160 1.92 -5.41 6.32
N ILE A 161 1.69 -4.55 7.32
CA ILE A 161 2.74 -3.72 7.93
C ILE A 161 3.81 -4.61 8.57
N LEU A 162 3.39 -5.60 9.37
CA LEU A 162 4.30 -6.56 10.00
C LEU A 162 5.15 -7.29 8.97
N PHE A 163 4.54 -7.77 7.89
CA PHE A 163 5.26 -8.47 6.82
C PHE A 163 6.27 -7.57 6.11
N LEU A 164 5.88 -6.32 5.75
CA LEU A 164 6.76 -5.41 5.04
C LEU A 164 7.92 -4.91 5.90
N VAL A 165 7.68 -4.65 7.18
CA VAL A 165 8.74 -4.25 8.12
C VAL A 165 9.69 -5.42 8.36
N TRP A 166 9.18 -6.63 8.54
CA TRP A 166 10.01 -7.83 8.63
C TRP A 166 10.86 -8.03 7.37
N LEU A 167 10.26 -7.90 6.19
CA LEU A 167 10.98 -8.03 4.92
C LEU A 167 12.08 -6.97 4.78
N GLY A 168 11.82 -5.72 5.21
CA GLY A 168 12.80 -4.65 5.24
C GLY A 168 13.98 -4.98 6.18
N ASN A 169 13.69 -5.49 7.38
CA ASN A 169 14.70 -5.93 8.33
C ASN A 169 15.58 -7.06 7.76
N GLN A 170 14.97 -8.05 7.12
CA GLN A 170 15.72 -9.13 6.46
C GLN A 170 16.61 -8.61 5.31
N ALA A 171 16.13 -7.61 4.56
CA ALA A 171 16.93 -7.00 3.50
C ALA A 171 18.16 -6.28 4.07
N GLN A 172 18.08 -5.66 5.25
CA GLN A 172 19.22 -5.07 5.95
C GLN A 172 20.24 -6.13 6.36
N GLU A 173 19.78 -7.23 6.96
CA GLU A 173 20.65 -8.34 7.38
C GLU A 173 21.42 -8.93 6.19
N ILE A 174 20.72 -9.15 5.06
CA ILE A 174 21.34 -9.66 3.82
C ILE A 174 22.36 -8.65 3.29
N HIS A 175 22.02 -7.36 3.28
CA HIS A 175 22.95 -6.31 2.82
C HIS A 175 24.21 -6.25 3.67
N ALA A 176 24.08 -6.34 4.99
CA ALA A 176 25.22 -6.38 5.91
C ALA A 176 26.13 -7.60 5.68
N LEU A 177 25.54 -8.78 5.42
CA LEU A 177 26.30 -9.99 5.10
C LEU A 177 27.08 -9.85 3.78
N ILE A 178 26.47 -9.27 2.75
CA ILE A 178 27.12 -9.03 1.46
C ILE A 178 28.31 -8.06 1.58
N GLN A 179 28.18 -7.06 2.46
CA GLN A 179 29.27 -6.10 2.67
C GLN A 179 30.45 -6.66 3.50
N HIS A 180 30.17 -7.56 4.46
CA HIS A 180 31.21 -8.09 5.34
C HIS A 180 31.96 -9.31 4.77
N ASP A 181 31.27 -10.19 4.04
CA ASP A 181 31.86 -11.42 3.49
C ASP A 181 31.90 -11.43 1.95
N GLY A 182 32.12 -10.28 1.35
CA GLY A 182 32.03 -10.00 -0.09
C GLY A 182 32.66 -11.01 -1.06
N ASP A 183 32.46 -12.29 -0.84
CA ASP A 183 32.80 -13.32 -1.84
C ASP A 183 31.89 -13.14 -3.05
N MET A 184 32.53 -12.87 -4.20
CA MET A 184 31.86 -12.62 -5.50
C MET A 184 30.84 -13.71 -5.84
N THR A 185 31.06 -14.93 -5.33
CA THR A 185 30.16 -16.09 -5.48
C THR A 185 28.82 -15.88 -4.79
N THR A 186 28.84 -15.31 -3.58
CA THR A 186 27.63 -15.04 -2.79
C THR A 186 26.79 -13.93 -3.44
N GLN A 187 27.42 -12.87 -3.93
CA GLN A 187 26.75 -11.78 -4.65
C GLN A 187 26.09 -12.29 -5.95
N LEU A 188 26.77 -13.15 -6.70
CA LEU A 188 26.24 -13.75 -7.92
C LEU A 188 25.06 -14.70 -7.65
N LEU A 189 25.11 -15.46 -6.55
CA LEU A 189 24.00 -16.34 -6.14
C LEU A 189 22.75 -15.54 -5.77
N PHE A 190 22.89 -14.45 -5.00
CA PHE A 190 21.75 -13.58 -4.65
C PHE A 190 21.19 -12.86 -5.88
N ALA A 191 22.04 -12.31 -6.75
CA ALA A 191 21.60 -11.70 -8.01
C ALA A 191 20.87 -12.71 -8.90
N GLY A 192 21.37 -13.95 -8.99
CA GLY A 192 20.73 -15.03 -9.72
C GLY A 192 19.37 -15.43 -9.17
N MET A 193 19.23 -15.55 -7.83
CA MET A 193 17.93 -15.81 -7.17
C MET A 193 16.93 -14.70 -7.42
N LEU A 194 17.37 -13.44 -7.36
CA LEU A 194 16.52 -12.28 -7.59
C LEU A 194 16.03 -12.22 -9.03
N LEU A 195 16.93 -12.47 -10.00
CA LEU A 195 16.58 -12.56 -11.41
C LEU A 195 15.61 -13.73 -11.69
N LEU A 196 15.83 -14.89 -11.07
CA LEU A 196 14.93 -16.05 -11.17
C LEU A 196 13.53 -15.74 -10.62
N THR A 197 13.45 -15.03 -9.50
CA THR A 197 12.17 -14.62 -8.88
C THR A 197 11.43 -13.63 -9.78
N ILE A 198 12.13 -12.64 -10.34
CA ILE A 198 11.55 -11.66 -11.27
C ILE A 198 11.12 -12.35 -12.57
N ALA A 199 11.94 -13.23 -13.13
CA ALA A 199 11.60 -13.97 -14.34
C ALA A 199 10.41 -14.91 -14.12
N GLY A 200 10.38 -15.62 -12.99
CA GLY A 200 9.29 -16.52 -12.61
C GLY A 200 7.97 -15.78 -12.44
N THR A 201 7.97 -14.68 -11.67
CA THR A 201 6.77 -13.85 -11.47
C THR A 201 6.30 -13.21 -12.77
N SER A 202 7.21 -12.74 -13.62
CA SER A 202 6.88 -12.16 -14.93
C SER A 202 6.29 -13.21 -15.87
N TYR A 203 6.83 -14.43 -15.88
CA TYR A 203 6.32 -15.56 -16.67
C TYR A 203 4.90 -15.94 -16.22
N TYR A 204 4.68 -16.12 -14.91
CA TYR A 204 3.35 -16.44 -14.38
C TYR A 204 2.34 -15.32 -14.61
N ALA A 205 2.73 -14.06 -14.44
CA ALA A 205 1.88 -12.91 -14.72
C ALA A 205 1.44 -12.88 -16.20
N LYS A 206 2.36 -13.07 -17.15
CA LYS A 206 2.04 -13.20 -18.58
C LYS A 206 1.09 -14.35 -18.87
N ARG A 207 1.30 -15.50 -18.27
CA ARG A 207 0.45 -16.70 -18.47
C ARG A 207 -0.97 -16.46 -17.98
N ILE A 208 -1.15 -15.85 -16.80
CA ILE A 208 -2.47 -15.50 -16.24
C ILE A 208 -3.16 -14.47 -17.12
N PHE A 209 -2.45 -13.45 -17.59
CA PHE A 209 -3.00 -12.42 -18.48
C PHE A 209 -3.50 -13.00 -19.79
N HIS A 210 -2.72 -13.88 -20.44
CA HIS A 210 -3.15 -14.56 -21.67
C HIS A 210 -4.38 -15.46 -21.47
N GLN A 211 -4.47 -16.15 -20.35
CA GLN A 211 -5.64 -16.99 -20.04
C GLN A 211 -6.90 -16.17 -19.77
N GLN A 212 -6.77 -14.98 -19.18
CA GLN A 212 -7.89 -14.08 -18.93
C GLN A 212 -8.41 -13.42 -20.22
N LEU A 213 -7.51 -13.01 -21.12
CA LEU A 213 -7.87 -12.42 -22.42
C LEU A 213 -8.57 -13.44 -23.33
N ALA A 214 -8.18 -14.72 -23.26
CA ALA A 214 -8.83 -15.80 -24.04
C ALA A 214 -10.25 -16.14 -23.54
N LYS A 215 -10.66 -15.71 -22.35
CA LYS A 215 -11.97 -15.98 -21.76
C LYS A 215 -12.97 -14.84 -21.92
N VAL A 216 -12.58 -13.70 -22.51
CA VAL A 216 -13.52 -12.60 -22.81
C VAL A 216 -14.20 -12.92 -24.13
N PRO A 217 -15.50 -13.31 -24.15
CA PRO A 217 -16.21 -13.49 -25.41
C PRO A 217 -16.36 -12.14 -26.06
N VAL A 218 -15.80 -11.97 -27.25
CA VAL A 218 -16.09 -10.86 -28.15
C VAL A 218 -17.59 -10.94 -28.47
N ARG A 219 -18.41 -10.15 -27.79
CA ARG A 219 -19.81 -9.95 -28.20
C ARG A 219 -19.78 -9.05 -29.43
N ALA A 220 -20.04 -9.69 -30.59
CA ALA A 220 -20.42 -9.01 -31.81
C ALA A 220 -21.81 -8.37 -31.65
#